data_b8934bbb90be8ce1829d56ae54eb298a
#
_entry.id   b8934bbb90be8ce1829d56ae54eb298a
#
_cell.length_a   1.000
_cell.length_b   1.000
_cell.length_c   1.000
_cell.angle_alpha   90.00
_cell.angle_beta   90.00
_cell.angle_gamma   90.00
#
_symmetry.space_group_name_H-M   'P 1'
#
loop_
_entity.id
_entity.type
_entity.pdbx_description
1 polymer ?
#
loop_
_entity_poly.entity_id
_entity_poly.type
_entity_poly.pdbx_seq_one_letter_code
_entity_poly.pdbx_strand_id
1 'polypeptide(L)' 'MKRYFILPEYANEPWGEADTIEEARTLREEIARKFISRRVAIIDNDYHEVD' A
#
# COMPACT_ATOMS: atom_id res chain seq x y z
N MET A 1 -10.63 1.83 12.42
CA MET A 1 -9.64 0.76 12.18
C MET A 1 -9.22 0.74 10.73
N LYS A 2 -7.93 0.72 10.46
CA LYS A 2 -7.43 0.74 9.09
C LYS A 2 -7.65 -0.62 8.43
N ARG A 3 -8.02 -0.61 7.17
CA ARG A 3 -8.37 -1.83 6.44
C ARG A 3 -7.40 -2.16 5.31
N TYR A 4 -6.67 -1.16 4.84
CA TYR A 4 -5.76 -1.34 3.71
C TYR A 4 -4.38 -0.84 4.09
N PHE A 5 -3.38 -1.50 3.53
CA PHE A 5 -2.00 -1.18 3.83
C PHE A 5 -1.20 -1.11 2.53
N ILE A 6 -0.23 -0.23 2.51
CA ILE A 6 0.61 -0.05 1.34
C ILE A 6 1.91 -0.79 1.59
N LEU A 7 2.17 -1.83 0.82
CA LEU A 7 3.33 -2.68 1.01
C LEU A 7 4.23 -2.65 -0.21
N PRO A 8 5.35 -1.93 -0.15
CA PRO A 8 6.32 -1.92 -1.24
C PRO A 8 7.01 -3.27 -1.37
N GLU A 9 7.47 -3.58 -2.57
CA GLU A 9 8.20 -4.82 -2.84
C GLU A 9 9.42 -4.91 -1.93
N TYR A 10 9.63 -6.08 -1.34
CA TYR A 10 10.73 -6.37 -0.42
C TYR A 10 10.66 -5.65 0.93
N ALA A 11 9.59 -4.93 1.20
CA ALA A 11 9.42 -4.31 2.50
C ALA A 11 8.95 -5.34 3.52
N ASN A 12 9.42 -5.24 4.74
CA ASN A 12 9.03 -6.15 5.81
C ASN A 12 7.72 -5.76 6.47
N GLU A 13 7.34 -4.49 6.31
CA GLU A 13 6.12 -4.00 6.93
C GLU A 13 5.51 -2.91 6.06
N PRO A 14 4.22 -2.65 6.23
CA PRO A 14 3.55 -1.63 5.44
C PRO A 14 4.12 -0.24 5.71
N TRP A 15 4.15 0.57 4.65
CA TRP A 15 4.63 1.95 4.73
C TRP A 15 3.50 2.96 4.84
N GLY A 16 2.25 2.50 4.76
CA GLY A 16 1.10 3.38 4.88
C GLY A 16 -0.15 2.58 5.18
N GLU A 17 -1.17 3.27 5.68
CA GLU A 17 -2.45 2.68 6.05
C GLU A 17 -3.58 3.56 5.56
N ALA A 18 -4.69 2.95 5.21
CA ALA A 18 -5.87 3.68 4.75
C ALA A 18 -7.14 2.96 5.15
N ASP A 19 -8.21 3.71 5.32
CA ASP A 19 -9.52 3.15 5.67
C ASP A 19 -10.30 2.73 4.44
N THR A 20 -10.05 3.34 3.30
CA THR A 20 -10.77 3.07 2.06
C THR A 20 -9.80 2.76 0.94
N ILE A 21 -10.32 2.10 -0.10
CA ILE A 21 -9.47 1.77 -1.25
C ILE A 21 -9.05 3.03 -2.01
N GLU A 22 -9.89 4.05 -2.03
CA GLU A 22 -9.55 5.31 -2.68
C GLU A 22 -8.36 5.98 -1.99
N GLU A 23 -8.40 6.03 -0.67
CA GLU A 23 -7.28 6.58 0.09
C GLU A 23 -6.02 5.75 -0.13
N ALA A 24 -6.17 4.43 -0.16
CA ALA A 24 -5.05 3.53 -0.37
C ALA A 24 -4.39 3.77 -1.72
N ARG A 25 -5.19 3.98 -2.76
CA ARG A 25 -4.66 4.26 -4.10
C ARG A 25 -3.89 5.56 -4.14
N THR A 26 -4.41 6.61 -3.49
CA THR A 26 -3.72 7.89 -3.41
C THR A 26 -2.40 7.73 -2.70
N LEU A 27 -2.41 7.03 -1.59
CA LEU A 27 -1.22 6.81 -0.79
C LEU A 27 -0.19 5.98 -1.57
N ARG A 28 -0.67 4.97 -2.30
CA ARG A 28 0.22 4.15 -3.13
C ARG A 28 0.93 5.01 -4.18
N GLU A 29 0.21 5.93 -4.80
CA GLU A 29 0.82 6.80 -5.80
C GLU A 29 1.91 7.69 -5.18
N GLU A 30 1.66 8.21 -4.01
CA GLU A 30 2.65 9.04 -3.33
C GLU A 30 3.91 8.25 -2.99
N ILE A 31 3.73 7.05 -2.48
CA ILE A 31 4.85 6.19 -2.12
C ILE A 31 5.59 5.74 -3.39
N ALA A 32 4.86 5.39 -4.43
CA ALA A 32 5.46 4.93 -5.68
C ALA A 32 6.32 6.02 -6.34
N ARG A 33 5.93 7.28 -6.21
CA ARG A 33 6.71 8.38 -6.75
C ARG A 33 8.09 8.49 -6.11
N LYS A 34 8.18 8.11 -4.85
CA LYS A 34 9.44 8.16 -4.11
C LYS A 34 10.32 6.95 -4.40
N PHE A 35 9.71 5.86 -4.83
CA PHE A 35 10.42 4.59 -5.01
C PHE A 35 10.04 3.98 -6.35
N ILE A 36 10.33 4.71 -7.41
CA ILE A 36 9.87 4.36 -8.76
C ILE A 36 10.40 3.02 -9.28
N SER A 37 11.45 2.50 -8.69
CA SER A 37 11.99 1.22 -9.11
C SER A 37 11.34 0.03 -8.41
N ARG A 38 10.39 0.27 -7.53
CA ARG A 38 9.75 -0.79 -6.76
C ARG A 38 8.27 -0.90 -7.09
N ARG A 39 7.77 -2.12 -7.04
CA ARG A 39 6.35 -2.34 -7.10
C ARG A 39 5.77 -2.03 -5.71
N VAL A 40 4.61 -1.41 -5.71
CA VAL A 40 3.94 -1.06 -4.46
C VAL A 40 2.53 -1.64 -4.51
N ALA A 41 2.23 -2.53 -3.60
CA ALA A 41 0.94 -3.22 -3.56
C ALA A 41 0.04 -2.65 -2.46
N ILE A 42 -1.27 -2.79 -2.68
CA ILE A 42 -2.25 -2.52 -1.64
C ILE A 42 -2.74 -3.86 -1.15
N ILE A 43 -2.64 -4.09 0.15
CA ILE A 43 -3.10 -5.34 0.76
C ILE A 43 -4.17 -5.06 1.81
N ASP A 44 -4.94 -6.09 2.13
CA ASP A 44 -5.95 -6.00 3.17
C ASP A 44 -5.43 -6.56 4.50
N ASN A 45 -6.30 -6.70 5.49
CA ASN A 45 -5.92 -7.20 6.81
C ASN A 45 -5.40 -8.62 6.79
N ASP A 46 -5.72 -9.38 5.76
CA ASP A 46 -5.29 -10.77 5.62
C ASP A 46 -4.08 -10.90 4.70
N TYR A 47 -3.45 -9.79 4.37
CA TYR A 47 -2.30 -9.73 3.49
C TYR A 47 -2.60 -10.18 2.06
N HIS A 48 -3.85 -10.10 1.66
CA HIS A 48 -4.24 -10.37 0.28
C HIS A 48 -4.10 -9.09 -0.54
N GLU A 49 -3.46 -9.19 -1.67
CA GLU A 49 -3.32 -8.06 -2.57
C GLU A 49 -4.67 -7.72 -3.18
N VAL A 50 -5.08 -6.47 -3.05
CA VAL A 50 -6.39 -6.04 -3.53
C VAL A 50 -6.30 -5.04 -4.69
N ASP A 51 -5.11 -4.56 -4.98
CA ASP A 51 -4.94 -3.67 -6.14
C ASP A 51 -3.47 -3.56 -6.55
#